data_0ebdbe5542e9f47c797341dd656c1bba
#
_entry.id   0ebdbe5542e9f47c797341dd656c1bba
#
_cell.length_a   1.000
_cell.length_b   1.000
_cell.length_c   1.000
_cell.angle_alpha   90.00
_cell.angle_beta   90.00
_cell.angle_gamma   90.00
#
_symmetry.space_group_name_H-M   'P 1'
#
loop_
_entity.id
_entity.type
_entity.pdbx_description
1 polymer ?
#
loop_
_entity_poly.entity_id
_entity_poly.type
_entity_poly.pdbx_seq_one_letter_code
_entity_poly.pdbx_strand_id
1 'polypeptide(L)'
;MYEQSLYRVVEPIKLNTIKRLNKKKAWEYGYNKEHNVVVISKTGMIGEIYNIQNLQIALPKIPKKVHKFKKDTWEVTPYPKELNRIKTIFDWREYPQDFKNKYAGYIEDEFNRREEGFWFYNKGIPTYVTGTHYMYLQWSKIDVGHPDFREANRLFYIFWEACKADKRCYGMCYLKNRRSGFSFMASGEVVNLATITSDARYGILSKTGPDAKKMFTDKVVPISVNYPFFFKPIQDGMDRPKTELAYRVPASKLTRRNITSTDKVEDLQGLDTTIDWKNTGDNSYDGEKLKLLVHDESGKWEKPNNILNNWRVTKTTLRLGSRIIGKCMMGSTSNALDKGGNEFKKLFKDSDVTKRNRNGQTSSGL
;
A
#
# COMPACT_ATOMS: atom_id res chain seq x y z
N MET A 1 -6.09 -0.60 16.86
CA MET A 1 -6.99 -0.90 16.72
C MET A 1 -7.72 -0.64 17.60
N TYR A 2 -8.34 -0.84 17.39
CA TYR A 2 -9.53 -0.53 17.94
C TYR A 2 -9.75 -1.48 19.05
N GLU A 3 -10.00 -0.95 20.19
CA GLU A 3 -10.56 -1.71 21.28
C GLU A 3 -11.87 -2.32 20.82
N GLN A 4 -12.27 -3.41 21.40
CA GLN A 4 -13.51 -4.05 21.03
C GLN A 4 -14.71 -3.11 21.15
N SER A 5 -14.68 -2.20 22.13
CA SER A 5 -15.66 -1.13 22.28
C SER A 5 -15.76 -0.22 21.06
N LEU A 6 -14.65 -0.04 20.32
CA LEU A 6 -14.63 0.81 19.15
C LEU A 6 -15.46 0.26 18.02
N TYR A 7 -15.61 -1.05 17.99
CA TYR A 7 -16.36 -1.72 16.95
C TYR A 7 -17.72 -2.19 17.42
N ARG A 8 -17.91 -2.14 18.73
CA ARG A 8 -19.19 -2.45 19.33
C ARG A 8 -20.06 -1.23 19.57
N VAL A 9 -19.64 -0.08 19.07
CA VAL A 9 -20.47 1.11 19.21
C VAL A 9 -21.79 0.86 18.52
N VAL A 10 -22.82 0.74 19.31
CA VAL A 10 -24.17 0.53 18.84
C VAL A 10 -24.78 1.83 18.35
N GLU A 11 -24.39 2.93 18.96
CA GLU A 11 -24.85 4.26 18.56
C GLU A 11 -23.94 4.85 17.50
N PRO A 12 -24.47 5.25 16.34
CA PRO A 12 -23.69 5.88 15.31
C PRO A 12 -23.11 7.21 15.79
N ILE A 13 -21.81 7.40 15.59
CA ILE A 13 -21.14 8.65 15.92
C ILE A 13 -21.67 9.74 15.01
N LYS A 14 -22.13 10.84 15.58
CA LYS A 14 -22.62 11.96 14.80
C LYS A 14 -21.49 12.61 14.02
N LEU A 15 -21.62 12.67 12.71
CA LEU A 15 -20.62 13.23 11.79
C LEU A 15 -20.15 14.64 12.22
N ASN A 16 -21.07 15.47 12.75
CA ASN A 16 -20.73 16.81 13.25
C ASN A 16 -19.76 16.82 14.42
N THR A 17 -19.77 15.78 15.26
CA THR A 17 -18.82 15.61 16.36
C THR A 17 -17.44 15.32 15.84
N ILE A 18 -17.33 14.45 14.84
CA ILE A 18 -16.05 14.12 14.19
C ILE A 18 -15.46 15.34 13.46
N LYS A 19 -16.28 16.13 12.78
CA LYS A 19 -15.83 17.36 12.09
C LYS A 19 -15.21 18.40 13.03
N ARG A 20 -15.56 18.39 14.32
CA ARG A 20 -15.00 19.28 15.34
C ARG A 20 -13.67 18.85 15.89
N LEU A 21 -13.20 17.64 15.54
CA LEU A 21 -11.91 17.15 16.00
C LEU A 21 -10.79 18.02 15.47
N ASN A 22 -9.78 18.19 16.31
CA ASN A 22 -8.56 18.83 15.90
C ASN A 22 -7.90 17.98 14.79
N LYS A 23 -7.73 18.57 13.61
CA LYS A 23 -7.12 17.93 12.44
C LYS A 23 -5.80 17.23 12.76
N LYS A 24 -4.93 17.89 13.55
CA LYS A 24 -3.64 17.35 13.93
C LYS A 24 -3.78 16.07 14.77
N LYS A 25 -4.72 16.05 15.71
CA LYS A 25 -4.99 14.85 16.53
C LYS A 25 -5.56 13.69 15.70
N ALA A 26 -6.60 13.97 14.92
CA ALA A 26 -7.23 12.97 14.07
C ALA A 26 -6.23 12.38 13.07
N TRP A 27 -5.40 13.24 12.49
CA TRP A 27 -4.40 12.86 11.53
C TRP A 27 -3.21 12.12 12.16
N GLU A 28 -2.69 12.59 13.28
CA GLU A 28 -1.52 12.00 13.94
C GLU A 28 -1.72 10.53 14.33
N TYR A 29 -2.92 10.17 14.75
CA TYR A 29 -3.22 8.81 15.22
C TYR A 29 -3.90 7.94 14.18
N GLY A 30 -4.40 8.52 13.09
CA GLY A 30 -5.16 7.80 12.09
C GLY A 30 -6.55 7.33 12.57
N TYR A 31 -6.87 7.51 13.84
CA TYR A 31 -8.19 7.20 14.42
C TYR A 31 -8.53 8.15 15.56
N ASN A 32 -9.80 8.23 15.90
CA ASN A 32 -10.27 8.97 17.05
C ASN A 32 -10.61 8.02 18.18
N LYS A 33 -9.84 8.07 19.26
CA LYS A 33 -10.01 7.19 20.41
C LYS A 33 -11.33 7.43 21.16
N GLU A 34 -11.78 8.68 21.26
CA GLU A 34 -13.01 9.04 21.97
C GLU A 34 -14.27 8.58 21.22
N HIS A 35 -14.19 8.52 19.90
CA HIS A 35 -15.33 8.22 19.03
C HIS A 35 -15.20 6.88 18.33
N ASN A 36 -14.15 6.13 18.60
CA ASN A 36 -13.96 4.78 18.06
C ASN A 36 -13.95 4.68 16.53
N VAL A 37 -13.39 5.67 15.86
CA VAL A 37 -13.38 5.78 14.40
C VAL A 37 -11.97 5.91 13.87
N VAL A 38 -11.64 5.19 12.79
CA VAL A 38 -10.42 5.42 12.02
C VAL A 38 -10.65 6.51 11.00
N VAL A 39 -9.82 7.53 11.04
CA VAL A 39 -9.85 8.64 10.08
C VAL A 39 -8.79 8.40 9.02
N ILE A 40 -9.21 8.17 7.77
CA ILE A 40 -8.29 7.97 6.64
C ILE A 40 -8.10 9.24 5.80
N SER A 41 -8.78 10.31 6.13
CA SER A 41 -8.63 11.60 5.45
C SER A 41 -7.36 12.31 5.88
N LYS A 42 -6.43 12.52 4.96
CA LYS A 42 -5.20 13.27 5.22
C LYS A 42 -5.45 14.77 5.45
N THR A 43 -6.46 15.33 4.84
CA THR A 43 -6.85 16.72 5.03
C THR A 43 -7.58 16.94 6.35
N GLY A 44 -8.00 15.87 7.04
CA GLY A 44 -8.87 15.93 8.22
C GLY A 44 -10.31 16.36 7.91
N MET A 45 -10.65 16.58 6.63
CA MET A 45 -12.01 16.89 6.18
C MET A 45 -12.79 15.60 6.06
N ILE A 46 -13.69 15.36 7.00
CA ILE A 46 -14.46 14.13 7.07
C ILE A 46 -15.82 14.31 6.42
N GLY A 47 -16.18 13.39 5.56
CA GLY A 47 -17.49 13.30 4.92
C GLY A 47 -18.39 12.29 5.60
N GLU A 48 -18.20 11.04 5.29
CA GLU A 48 -19.07 9.92 5.65
C GLU A 48 -18.31 8.90 6.51
N ILE A 49 -19.01 8.22 7.41
CA ILE A 49 -18.48 7.08 8.14
C ILE A 49 -18.95 5.83 7.45
N TYR A 50 -18.01 5.01 7.07
CA TYR A 50 -18.24 3.74 6.40
C TYR A 50 -17.97 2.57 7.35
N ASN A 51 -18.87 1.60 7.39
CA ASN A 51 -18.69 0.42 8.23
C ASN A 51 -18.20 -0.75 7.39
N ILE A 52 -17.03 -1.28 7.74
CA ILE A 52 -16.47 -2.51 7.15
C ILE A 52 -16.16 -3.47 8.28
N GLN A 53 -16.80 -4.63 8.32
CA GLN A 53 -16.56 -5.66 9.34
C GLN A 53 -16.54 -5.11 10.77
N ASN A 54 -17.52 -4.29 11.12
CA ASN A 54 -17.65 -3.60 12.40
C ASN A 54 -16.57 -2.55 12.70
N LEU A 55 -15.77 -2.20 11.72
CA LEU A 55 -14.83 -1.11 11.79
C LEU A 55 -15.47 0.16 11.25
N GLN A 56 -15.53 1.22 12.04
CA GLN A 56 -15.98 2.53 11.58
C GLN A 56 -14.80 3.29 10.96
N ILE A 57 -14.91 3.62 9.69
CA ILE A 57 -13.87 4.32 8.95
C ILE A 57 -14.42 5.65 8.44
N ALA A 58 -13.80 6.74 8.85
CA ALA A 58 -14.17 8.07 8.37
C ALA A 58 -13.49 8.36 7.03
N LEU A 59 -14.30 8.51 5.99
CA LEU A 59 -13.86 8.84 4.64
C LEU A 59 -13.66 10.35 4.47
N PRO A 60 -12.87 10.78 3.47
CA PRO A 60 -12.77 12.18 3.11
C PRO A 60 -14.13 12.77 2.71
N LYS A 61 -14.28 14.08 2.91
CA LYS A 61 -15.48 14.80 2.47
C LYS A 61 -15.59 14.80 0.94
N ILE A 62 -16.80 14.57 0.44
CA ILE A 62 -17.10 14.69 -1.01
C ILE A 62 -16.74 16.12 -1.47
N PRO A 63 -15.89 16.28 -2.50
CA PRO A 63 -15.55 17.58 -3.04
C PRO A 63 -16.74 18.20 -3.78
N LYS A 64 -16.70 19.52 -3.99
CA LYS A 64 -17.75 20.22 -4.75
C LYS A 64 -17.86 19.71 -6.19
N LYS A 65 -16.74 19.27 -6.78
CA LYS A 65 -16.67 18.74 -8.14
C LYS A 65 -16.19 17.30 -8.08
N VAL A 66 -17.04 16.37 -8.49
CA VAL A 66 -16.75 14.94 -8.62
C VAL A 66 -16.51 14.62 -10.08
N HIS A 67 -15.47 13.84 -10.38
CA HIS A 67 -15.13 13.49 -11.75
C HIS A 67 -16.19 12.56 -12.38
N LYS A 68 -16.55 12.80 -13.64
CA LYS A 68 -17.48 11.94 -14.38
C LYS A 68 -16.78 11.35 -15.60
N PHE A 69 -16.63 10.04 -15.60
CA PHE A 69 -16.15 9.30 -16.77
C PHE A 69 -17.26 9.10 -17.81
N LYS A 70 -16.88 8.84 -19.04
CA LYS A 70 -17.85 8.63 -20.15
C LYS A 70 -18.74 7.40 -19.94
N LYS A 71 -18.18 6.31 -19.43
CA LYS A 71 -18.89 5.04 -19.19
C LYS A 71 -19.62 4.97 -17.84
N ASP A 72 -19.70 6.09 -17.12
CA ASP A 72 -20.30 6.16 -15.77
C ASP A 72 -19.73 5.11 -14.79
N THR A 73 -18.49 4.72 -15.00
CA THR A 73 -17.66 3.89 -14.13
C THR A 73 -16.20 4.30 -14.31
N TRP A 74 -15.28 3.65 -13.60
CA TRP A 74 -13.85 3.95 -13.73
C TRP A 74 -13.33 3.74 -15.16
N GLU A 75 -12.62 4.74 -15.65
CA GLU A 75 -11.83 4.66 -16.88
C GLU A 75 -10.43 5.21 -16.59
N VAL A 76 -9.42 4.56 -17.18
CA VAL A 76 -8.04 5.06 -17.09
C VAL A 76 -7.95 6.42 -17.77
N THR A 77 -7.44 7.39 -17.04
CA THR A 77 -7.23 8.75 -17.59
C THR A 77 -6.06 8.72 -18.59
N PRO A 78 -6.21 9.25 -19.79
CA PRO A 78 -5.13 9.26 -20.77
C PRO A 78 -3.88 9.99 -20.25
N TYR A 79 -2.72 9.35 -20.38
CA TYR A 79 -1.44 9.98 -20.12
C TYR A 79 -1.09 10.95 -21.25
N PRO A 80 -0.62 12.18 -20.96
CA PRO A 80 -0.26 13.15 -22.00
C PRO A 80 0.79 12.59 -22.94
N LYS A 81 0.51 12.60 -24.25
CA LYS A 81 1.39 11.97 -25.26
C LYS A 81 2.81 12.54 -25.26
N GLU A 82 2.95 13.84 -25.02
CA GLU A 82 4.24 14.51 -25.00
C GLU A 82 5.13 14.02 -23.83
N LEU A 83 4.53 13.65 -22.70
CA LEU A 83 5.25 13.11 -21.54
C LEU A 83 5.73 11.65 -21.76
N ASN A 84 5.18 10.92 -22.73
CA ASN A 84 5.61 9.54 -23.02
C ASN A 84 7.09 9.42 -23.44
N ARG A 85 7.67 10.49 -23.93
CA ARG A 85 9.09 10.53 -24.35
C ARG A 85 10.04 10.62 -23.17
N ILE A 86 9.56 11.09 -22.02
CA ILE A 86 10.34 11.28 -20.80
C ILE A 86 10.33 9.97 -20.03
N LYS A 87 11.49 9.37 -19.83
CA LYS A 87 11.62 8.07 -19.13
C LYS A 87 12.12 8.21 -17.72
N THR A 88 12.90 9.24 -17.45
CA THR A 88 13.54 9.47 -16.15
C THR A 88 13.39 10.93 -15.70
N ILE A 89 13.61 11.16 -14.43
CA ILE A 89 13.68 12.52 -13.88
C ILE A 89 14.84 13.33 -14.46
N PHE A 90 15.89 12.65 -14.94
CA PHE A 90 17.01 13.31 -15.61
C PHE A 90 16.60 13.86 -16.97
N ASP A 91 15.85 13.09 -17.77
CA ASP A 91 15.31 13.58 -19.05
C ASP A 91 14.43 14.81 -18.82
N TRP A 92 13.59 14.78 -17.76
CA TRP A 92 12.73 15.91 -17.39
C TRP A 92 13.53 17.19 -17.09
N ARG A 93 14.68 17.08 -16.44
CA ARG A 93 15.53 18.23 -16.10
C ARG A 93 16.02 18.98 -17.35
N GLU A 94 16.23 18.29 -18.46
CA GLU A 94 16.72 18.87 -19.70
C GLU A 94 15.62 19.60 -20.52
N TYR A 95 14.34 19.44 -20.17
CA TYR A 95 13.27 20.12 -20.89
C TYR A 95 13.17 21.61 -20.52
N PRO A 96 12.78 22.49 -21.51
CA PRO A 96 12.58 23.92 -21.29
C PRO A 96 11.59 24.21 -20.17
N GLN A 97 11.77 25.32 -19.48
CA GLN A 97 10.92 25.70 -18.35
C GLN A 97 9.44 25.87 -18.73
N ASP A 98 9.15 26.42 -19.91
CA ASP A 98 7.76 26.56 -20.40
C ASP A 98 7.07 25.20 -20.58
N PHE A 99 7.81 24.21 -21.09
CA PHE A 99 7.29 22.85 -21.17
C PHE A 99 7.03 22.27 -19.77
N LYS A 100 7.93 22.48 -18.82
CA LYS A 100 7.74 22.05 -17.42
C LYS A 100 6.51 22.72 -16.80
N ASN A 101 6.37 24.01 -16.99
CA ASN A 101 5.22 24.78 -16.47
C ASN A 101 3.89 24.30 -17.07
N LYS A 102 3.87 23.92 -18.36
CA LYS A 102 2.68 23.36 -19.02
C LYS A 102 2.14 22.12 -18.32
N TYR A 103 3.02 21.24 -17.79
CA TYR A 103 2.63 19.98 -17.19
C TYR A 103 2.73 19.95 -15.66
N ALA A 104 3.21 20.99 -15.02
CA ALA A 104 3.37 21.06 -13.57
C ALA A 104 2.06 20.75 -12.84
N GLY A 105 0.96 21.40 -13.23
CA GLY A 105 -0.35 21.18 -12.62
C GLY A 105 -0.87 19.74 -12.81
N TYR A 106 -0.63 19.11 -13.97
CA TYR A 106 -0.99 17.72 -14.20
C TYR A 106 -0.21 16.79 -13.26
N ILE A 107 1.10 17.01 -13.12
CA ILE A 107 1.96 16.19 -12.26
C ILE A 107 1.56 16.37 -10.79
N GLU A 108 1.31 17.61 -10.36
CA GLU A 108 0.85 17.92 -9.01
C GLU A 108 -0.50 17.23 -8.70
N ASP A 109 -1.45 17.29 -9.62
CA ASP A 109 -2.74 16.58 -9.49
C ASP A 109 -2.55 15.08 -9.32
N GLU A 110 -1.61 14.45 -10.03
CA GLU A 110 -1.32 13.03 -9.89
C GLU A 110 -0.71 12.69 -8.52
N PHE A 111 0.17 13.53 -7.98
CA PHE A 111 0.67 13.37 -6.60
C PHE A 111 -0.45 13.55 -5.57
N ASN A 112 -1.32 14.55 -5.74
CA ASN A 112 -2.46 14.77 -4.87
C ASN A 112 -3.43 13.58 -4.89
N ARG A 113 -3.73 13.02 -6.05
CA ARG A 113 -4.58 11.81 -6.19
C ARG A 113 -3.94 10.58 -5.55
N ARG A 114 -2.64 10.42 -5.69
CA ARG A 114 -1.87 9.36 -5.01
C ARG A 114 -1.95 9.50 -3.49
N GLU A 115 -1.96 10.71 -3.00
CA GLU A 115 -1.95 10.98 -1.58
C GLU A 115 -3.35 10.99 -0.96
N GLU A 116 -4.27 11.74 -1.55
CA GLU A 116 -5.59 12.01 -0.97
C GLU A 116 -6.69 11.10 -1.50
N GLY A 117 -6.40 10.34 -2.57
CA GLY A 117 -7.40 9.54 -3.26
C GLY A 117 -8.19 10.36 -4.29
N PHE A 118 -9.25 9.75 -4.79
CA PHE A 118 -9.99 10.30 -5.93
C PHE A 118 -11.49 10.04 -5.81
N TRP A 119 -12.29 11.04 -6.18
CA TRP A 119 -13.73 10.95 -6.22
C TRP A 119 -14.22 10.92 -7.67
N PHE A 120 -15.03 9.94 -8.01
CA PHE A 120 -15.67 9.83 -9.31
C PHE A 120 -17.12 9.35 -9.18
N TYR A 121 -17.92 9.55 -10.23
CA TYR A 121 -19.24 8.95 -10.30
C TYR A 121 -19.15 7.51 -10.80
N ASN A 122 -19.69 6.58 -10.02
CA ASN A 122 -19.86 5.18 -10.41
C ASN A 122 -21.35 4.89 -10.44
N LYS A 123 -21.92 4.69 -11.62
CA LYS A 123 -23.37 4.51 -11.83
C LYS A 123 -24.19 5.63 -11.17
N GLY A 124 -23.78 6.86 -11.38
CA GLY A 124 -24.43 8.04 -10.81
C GLY A 124 -24.15 8.31 -9.32
N ILE A 125 -23.41 7.44 -8.63
CA ILE A 125 -23.14 7.57 -7.19
C ILE A 125 -21.71 8.10 -6.97
N PRO A 126 -21.52 9.19 -6.20
CA PRO A 126 -20.18 9.65 -5.81
C PRO A 126 -19.43 8.55 -5.06
N THR A 127 -18.33 8.12 -5.62
CA THR A 127 -17.55 6.97 -5.13
C THR A 127 -16.11 7.40 -4.86
N TYR A 128 -15.65 7.15 -3.64
CA TYR A 128 -14.28 7.41 -3.24
C TYR A 128 -13.38 6.19 -3.45
N VAL A 129 -12.22 6.40 -4.04
CA VAL A 129 -11.11 5.45 -4.05
C VAL A 129 -9.93 6.06 -3.31
N THR A 130 -9.28 5.27 -2.45
CA THR A 130 -8.09 5.71 -1.71
C THR A 130 -6.92 5.98 -2.66
N GLY A 131 -5.91 6.72 -2.21
CA GLY A 131 -4.73 6.98 -3.03
C GLY A 131 -4.05 5.69 -3.52
N THR A 132 -3.93 4.68 -2.66
CA THR A 132 -3.42 3.36 -3.03
C THR A 132 -4.28 2.69 -4.10
N HIS A 133 -5.62 2.77 -3.97
CA HIS A 133 -6.53 2.21 -4.97
C HIS A 133 -6.47 2.98 -6.29
N TYR A 134 -6.34 4.31 -6.22
CA TYR A 134 -6.11 5.14 -7.40
C TYR A 134 -4.85 4.70 -8.15
N MET A 135 -3.72 4.55 -7.45
CA MET A 135 -2.46 4.09 -8.04
C MET A 135 -2.60 2.71 -8.68
N TYR A 136 -3.35 1.82 -8.04
CA TYR A 136 -3.64 0.50 -8.61
C TYR A 136 -4.46 0.58 -9.90
N LEU A 137 -5.53 1.35 -9.91
CA LEU A 137 -6.43 1.47 -11.07
C LEU A 137 -5.80 2.23 -12.24
N GLN A 138 -5.08 3.30 -11.95
CA GLN A 138 -4.55 4.22 -12.97
C GLN A 138 -3.18 3.78 -13.49
N TRP A 139 -2.29 3.32 -12.61
CA TRP A 139 -0.88 3.17 -12.93
C TRP A 139 -0.34 1.74 -12.84
N SER A 140 -1.06 0.82 -12.21
CA SER A 140 -0.64 -0.58 -12.20
C SER A 140 -0.97 -1.25 -13.52
N LYS A 141 -0.01 -2.03 -14.01
CA LYS A 141 -0.20 -2.92 -15.13
C LYS A 141 -0.42 -4.33 -14.64
N ILE A 142 -1.48 -4.96 -15.14
CA ILE A 142 -1.78 -6.38 -14.91
C ILE A 142 -1.69 -7.15 -16.24
N ASP A 143 -1.90 -8.47 -16.21
CA ASP A 143 -1.75 -9.34 -17.40
C ASP A 143 -2.59 -8.88 -18.61
N VAL A 144 -3.75 -8.27 -18.36
CA VAL A 144 -4.71 -7.82 -19.39
C VAL A 144 -4.74 -6.30 -19.58
N GLY A 145 -3.74 -5.57 -19.12
CA GLY A 145 -3.67 -4.11 -19.20
C GLY A 145 -3.86 -3.45 -17.83
N HIS A 146 -4.81 -2.53 -17.69
CA HIS A 146 -5.14 -1.91 -16.41
C HIS A 146 -6.24 -2.67 -15.67
N PRO A 147 -6.24 -2.62 -14.32
CA PRO A 147 -7.32 -3.23 -13.53
C PRO A 147 -8.66 -2.53 -13.74
N ASP A 148 -9.74 -3.30 -13.72
CA ASP A 148 -11.09 -2.76 -13.64
C ASP A 148 -11.45 -2.36 -12.21
N PHE A 149 -12.31 -1.35 -12.07
CA PHE A 149 -12.92 -1.02 -10.79
C PHE A 149 -13.85 -2.13 -10.32
N ARG A 150 -13.64 -2.56 -9.07
CA ARG A 150 -14.50 -3.53 -8.37
C ARG A 150 -14.77 -3.03 -6.96
N GLU A 151 -16.01 -3.06 -6.53
CA GLU A 151 -16.40 -2.62 -5.19
C GLU A 151 -15.68 -3.42 -4.09
N ALA A 152 -15.51 -4.73 -4.27
CA ALA A 152 -14.75 -5.56 -3.33
C ALA A 152 -13.30 -5.09 -3.17
N ASN A 153 -12.65 -4.63 -4.24
CA ASN A 153 -11.30 -4.07 -4.17
C ASN A 153 -11.31 -2.69 -3.49
N ARG A 154 -12.35 -1.89 -3.71
CA ARG A 154 -12.52 -0.60 -3.02
C ARG A 154 -12.61 -0.80 -1.50
N LEU A 155 -13.43 -1.74 -1.06
CA LEU A 155 -13.55 -2.09 0.36
C LEU A 155 -12.23 -2.60 0.95
N PHE A 156 -11.52 -3.45 0.20
CA PHE A 156 -10.19 -3.92 0.57
C PHE A 156 -9.22 -2.76 0.81
N TYR A 157 -9.16 -1.79 -0.10
CA TYR A 157 -8.23 -0.67 0.03
C TYR A 157 -8.66 0.33 1.13
N ILE A 158 -9.94 0.56 1.34
CA ILE A 158 -10.42 1.39 2.46
C ILE A 158 -10.02 0.73 3.79
N PHE A 159 -10.21 -0.57 3.92
CA PHE A 159 -9.81 -1.32 5.11
C PHE A 159 -8.28 -1.29 5.29
N TRP A 160 -7.52 -1.44 4.21
CA TRP A 160 -6.07 -1.36 4.23
C TRP A 160 -5.56 0.02 4.68
N GLU A 161 -6.16 1.10 4.19
CA GLU A 161 -5.83 2.45 4.66
C GLU A 161 -6.09 2.61 6.15
N ALA A 162 -7.18 2.05 6.65
CA ALA A 162 -7.45 2.03 8.08
C ALA A 162 -6.39 1.25 8.86
N CYS A 163 -5.95 0.09 8.37
CA CYS A 163 -4.85 -0.67 8.97
C CYS A 163 -3.53 0.11 8.97
N LYS A 164 -3.22 0.85 7.90
CA LYS A 164 -2.03 1.73 7.84
C LYS A 164 -2.12 2.88 8.84
N ALA A 165 -3.27 3.49 8.94
CA ALA A 165 -3.51 4.63 9.83
C ALA A 165 -3.46 4.26 11.31
N ASP A 166 -3.85 3.03 11.68
CA ASP A 166 -3.83 2.58 13.07
C ASP A 166 -2.42 2.14 13.50
N LYS A 167 -1.80 2.90 14.39
CA LYS A 167 -0.45 2.64 14.92
C LYS A 167 -0.36 1.38 15.80
N ARG A 168 -1.47 0.78 16.18
CA ARG A 168 -1.52 -0.44 17.01
C ARG A 168 -1.62 -1.71 16.17
N CYS A 169 -2.02 -1.58 14.91
CA CYS A 169 -2.26 -2.67 13.98
C CYS A 169 -0.99 -2.99 13.19
N TYR A 170 -0.63 -4.27 13.09
CA TYR A 170 0.47 -4.74 12.24
C TYR A 170 0.07 -4.92 10.77
N GLY A 171 -1.20 -4.84 10.44
CA GLY A 171 -1.67 -5.00 9.07
C GLY A 171 -3.00 -5.71 8.97
N MET A 172 -3.18 -6.51 7.93
CA MET A 172 -4.43 -7.21 7.68
C MET A 172 -4.22 -8.69 7.33
N CYS A 173 -5.17 -9.51 7.76
CA CYS A 173 -5.31 -10.89 7.32
C CYS A 173 -6.56 -11.02 6.44
N TYR A 174 -6.38 -11.33 5.16
CA TYR A 174 -7.44 -11.33 4.15
C TYR A 174 -7.74 -12.72 3.62
N LEU A 175 -8.92 -13.22 3.92
CA LEU A 175 -9.47 -14.43 3.29
C LEU A 175 -10.12 -14.04 1.96
N LYS A 176 -9.57 -14.52 0.88
CA LYS A 176 -9.96 -14.13 -0.48
C LYS A 176 -10.61 -15.28 -1.27
N ASN A 177 -11.42 -14.90 -2.24
CA ASN A 177 -11.84 -15.80 -3.31
C ASN A 177 -10.72 -15.96 -4.34
N ARG A 178 -10.74 -17.06 -5.09
CA ARG A 178 -9.86 -17.21 -6.26
C ARG A 178 -10.11 -16.06 -7.24
N ARG A 179 -9.03 -15.57 -7.88
CA ARG A 179 -9.07 -14.46 -8.86
C ARG A 179 -9.57 -13.13 -8.29
N SER A 180 -9.49 -12.92 -6.97
CA SER A 180 -9.81 -11.61 -6.36
C SER A 180 -8.86 -10.47 -6.77
N GLY A 181 -7.70 -10.80 -7.34
CA GLY A 181 -6.68 -9.82 -7.71
C GLY A 181 -5.68 -9.48 -6.60
N PHE A 182 -5.76 -10.14 -5.43
CA PHE A 182 -4.93 -9.82 -4.24
C PHE A 182 -3.44 -9.70 -4.54
N SER A 183 -2.84 -10.66 -5.27
CA SER A 183 -1.40 -10.63 -5.57
C SER A 183 -1.00 -9.38 -6.38
N PHE A 184 -1.86 -8.91 -7.30
CA PHE A 184 -1.63 -7.65 -8.01
C PHE A 184 -1.87 -6.43 -7.13
N MET A 185 -2.91 -6.43 -6.30
CA MET A 185 -3.19 -5.35 -5.34
C MET A 185 -2.04 -5.17 -4.34
N ALA A 186 -1.54 -6.27 -3.79
CA ALA A 186 -0.40 -6.25 -2.88
C ALA A 186 0.90 -5.81 -3.58
N SER A 187 1.15 -6.28 -4.81
CA SER A 187 2.30 -5.84 -5.61
C SER A 187 2.23 -4.35 -5.93
N GLY A 188 1.04 -3.84 -6.26
CA GLY A 188 0.81 -2.41 -6.48
C GLY A 188 1.13 -1.58 -5.24
N GLU A 189 0.71 -2.03 -4.05
CA GLU A 189 1.02 -1.33 -2.80
C GLU A 189 2.50 -1.37 -2.44
N VAL A 190 3.17 -2.50 -2.66
CA VAL A 190 4.63 -2.59 -2.46
C VAL A 190 5.35 -1.53 -3.30
N VAL A 191 5.05 -1.43 -4.59
CA VAL A 191 5.66 -0.43 -5.49
C VAL A 191 5.24 0.97 -5.08
N ASN A 192 3.96 1.18 -4.77
CA ASN A 192 3.44 2.46 -4.32
C ASN A 192 4.21 2.99 -3.11
N LEU A 193 4.36 2.22 -2.07
CA LEU A 193 5.07 2.66 -0.87
C LEU A 193 6.59 2.76 -1.10
N ALA A 194 7.19 1.83 -1.84
CA ALA A 194 8.64 1.83 -2.07
C ALA A 194 9.12 3.04 -2.89
N THR A 195 8.25 3.63 -3.71
CA THR A 195 8.59 4.81 -4.52
C THR A 195 8.42 6.15 -3.80
N ILE A 196 7.99 6.15 -2.53
CA ILE A 196 7.80 7.37 -1.72
C ILE A 196 8.43 7.31 -0.33
N THR A 197 9.06 6.19 0.03
CA THR A 197 9.63 6.01 1.37
C THR A 197 11.13 5.86 1.26
N SER A 198 11.88 6.61 2.06
CA SER A 198 13.33 6.50 2.16
C SER A 198 13.74 5.48 3.22
N ASP A 199 14.95 4.90 3.06
CA ASP A 199 15.58 3.99 4.02
C ASP A 199 14.66 2.82 4.40
N ALA A 200 14.03 2.20 3.41
CA ALA A 200 12.99 1.23 3.63
C ALA A 200 13.24 -0.10 2.91
N ARG A 201 12.76 -1.18 3.52
CA ARG A 201 12.77 -2.50 2.91
C ARG A 201 11.37 -3.07 2.83
N TYR A 202 11.08 -3.72 1.70
CA TYR A 202 9.80 -4.33 1.36
C TYR A 202 10.02 -5.79 1.02
N GLY A 203 9.37 -6.69 1.75
CA GLY A 203 9.58 -8.13 1.64
C GLY A 203 8.37 -8.85 1.04
N ILE A 204 8.62 -9.89 0.26
CA ILE A 204 7.59 -10.75 -0.33
C ILE A 204 7.83 -12.20 0.04
N LEU A 205 6.81 -12.82 0.61
CA LEU A 205 6.71 -14.25 0.82
C LEU A 205 5.46 -14.79 0.13
N SER A 206 5.53 -16.04 -0.31
CA SER A 206 4.39 -16.76 -0.86
C SER A 206 4.37 -18.18 -0.33
N LYS A 207 3.54 -19.08 -0.88
CA LYS A 207 3.51 -20.49 -0.45
C LYS A 207 4.85 -21.21 -0.69
N THR A 208 5.61 -20.81 -1.72
CA THR A 208 6.97 -21.30 -2.01
C THR A 208 7.88 -20.15 -2.47
N GLY A 209 9.20 -20.35 -2.43
CA GLY A 209 10.17 -19.39 -2.96
C GLY A 209 9.97 -19.07 -4.45
N PRO A 210 9.81 -20.07 -5.34
CA PRO A 210 9.48 -19.82 -6.74
C PRO A 210 8.22 -19.00 -6.96
N ASP A 211 7.17 -19.18 -6.15
CA ASP A 211 5.95 -18.38 -6.24
C ASP A 211 6.18 -16.93 -5.78
N ALA A 212 6.99 -16.72 -4.72
CA ALA A 212 7.39 -15.38 -4.29
C ALA A 212 8.22 -14.68 -5.38
N LYS A 213 9.19 -15.39 -5.98
CA LYS A 213 9.97 -14.89 -7.12
C LYS A 213 9.06 -14.52 -8.30
N LYS A 214 8.11 -15.39 -8.65
CA LYS A 214 7.15 -15.13 -9.73
C LYS A 214 6.29 -13.90 -9.44
N MET A 215 5.82 -13.72 -8.20
CA MET A 215 5.11 -12.51 -7.82
C MET A 215 5.97 -11.26 -8.01
N PHE A 216 7.24 -11.32 -7.63
CA PHE A 216 8.19 -10.24 -7.80
C PHE A 216 8.44 -9.92 -9.29
N THR A 217 8.84 -10.93 -10.11
CA THR A 217 9.21 -10.73 -11.52
C THR A 217 8.03 -10.39 -12.41
N ASP A 218 6.87 -10.99 -12.18
CA ASP A 218 5.73 -10.90 -13.10
C ASP A 218 4.71 -9.83 -12.69
N LYS A 219 4.80 -9.29 -11.45
CA LYS A 219 3.86 -8.29 -10.97
C LYS A 219 4.55 -7.03 -10.46
N VAL A 220 5.46 -7.13 -9.47
CA VAL A 220 6.12 -5.97 -8.87
C VAL A 220 6.97 -5.23 -9.90
N VAL A 221 7.87 -5.93 -10.57
CA VAL A 221 8.77 -5.34 -11.57
C VAL A 221 8.00 -4.69 -12.73
N PRO A 222 7.01 -5.34 -13.37
CA PRO A 222 6.22 -4.70 -14.42
C PRO A 222 5.45 -3.45 -13.95
N ILE A 223 4.90 -3.44 -12.74
CA ILE A 223 4.23 -2.26 -12.19
C ILE A 223 5.23 -1.11 -12.05
N SER A 224 6.40 -1.36 -11.47
CA SER A 224 7.46 -0.35 -11.33
C SER A 224 7.91 0.21 -12.69
N VAL A 225 8.16 -0.67 -13.66
CA VAL A 225 8.57 -0.26 -15.02
C VAL A 225 7.52 0.62 -15.71
N ASN A 226 6.23 0.37 -15.44
CA ASN A 226 5.14 1.12 -16.08
C ASN A 226 4.78 2.44 -15.40
N TYR A 227 5.30 2.74 -14.23
CA TYR A 227 5.07 4.05 -13.60
C TYR A 227 5.60 5.19 -14.49
N PRO A 228 4.96 6.34 -14.55
CA PRO A 228 5.46 7.51 -15.25
C PRO A 228 6.74 8.03 -14.59
N PHE A 229 7.55 8.77 -15.33
CA PHE A 229 8.86 9.23 -14.87
C PHE A 229 8.80 9.97 -13.51
N PHE A 230 7.75 10.74 -13.27
CA PHE A 230 7.60 11.53 -12.04
C PHE A 230 7.27 10.68 -10.80
N PHE A 231 6.85 9.44 -10.96
CA PHE A 231 6.69 8.48 -9.87
C PHE A 231 7.86 7.50 -9.74
N LYS A 232 8.82 7.55 -10.67
CA LYS A 232 9.99 6.65 -10.66
C LYS A 232 11.15 7.28 -9.92
N PRO A 233 11.57 6.72 -8.76
CA PRO A 233 12.84 7.09 -8.14
C PRO A 233 14.02 6.65 -9.01
N ILE A 234 15.22 7.14 -8.66
CA ILE A 234 16.46 6.64 -9.25
C ILE A 234 16.59 5.16 -8.90
N GLN A 235 16.78 4.33 -9.91
CA GLN A 235 16.93 2.89 -9.78
C GLN A 235 18.36 2.47 -10.01
N ASP A 236 18.87 1.58 -9.17
CA ASP A 236 20.16 0.89 -9.35
C ASP A 236 19.93 -0.47 -10.00
N GLY A 237 20.83 -0.85 -10.90
CA GLY A 237 20.79 -2.14 -11.58
C GLY A 237 19.95 -2.16 -12.87
N MET A 238 19.49 -3.35 -13.20
CA MET A 238 18.74 -3.61 -14.45
C MET A 238 17.28 -3.14 -14.34
N ASP A 239 16.68 -2.77 -15.47
CA ASP A 239 15.25 -2.40 -15.53
C ASP A 239 14.31 -3.55 -15.07
N ARG A 240 14.74 -4.78 -15.26
CA ARG A 240 13.96 -5.99 -14.88
C ARG A 240 14.78 -6.93 -14.01
N PRO A 241 14.98 -6.58 -12.73
CA PRO A 241 15.71 -7.42 -11.81
C PRO A 241 14.95 -8.71 -11.48
N LYS A 242 15.67 -9.75 -11.06
CA LYS A 242 15.11 -11.07 -10.72
C LYS A 242 15.08 -11.34 -9.21
N THR A 243 15.85 -10.58 -8.44
CA THR A 243 16.05 -10.81 -7.00
C THR A 243 15.69 -9.61 -6.14
N GLU A 244 16.18 -8.43 -6.50
CA GLU A 244 16.00 -7.20 -5.75
C GLU A 244 15.75 -6.04 -6.71
N LEU A 245 14.78 -5.19 -6.40
CA LEU A 245 14.56 -3.90 -7.04
C LEU A 245 15.01 -2.82 -6.06
N ALA A 246 16.06 -2.06 -6.42
CA ALA A 246 16.67 -1.08 -5.54
C ALA A 246 16.50 0.34 -6.08
N TYR A 247 15.89 1.21 -5.27
CA TYR A 247 15.75 2.64 -5.56
C TYR A 247 16.84 3.42 -4.83
N ARG A 248 18.04 3.38 -5.38
CA ARG A 248 19.22 4.08 -4.87
C ARG A 248 20.07 4.62 -6.01
N VAL A 249 20.99 5.52 -5.69
CA VAL A 249 21.94 6.03 -6.68
C VAL A 249 22.98 4.94 -6.99
N PRO A 250 23.17 4.56 -8.28
CA PRO A 250 24.16 3.53 -8.64
C PRO A 250 25.59 3.91 -8.22
N ALA A 251 26.34 2.95 -7.72
CA ALA A 251 27.72 3.14 -7.26
C ALA A 251 28.65 3.74 -8.35
N SER A 252 28.44 3.36 -9.61
CA SER A 252 29.18 3.92 -10.75
C SER A 252 28.99 5.44 -10.92
N LYS A 253 27.80 5.96 -10.57
CA LYS A 253 27.56 7.40 -10.56
C LYS A 253 28.18 8.08 -9.33
N LEU A 254 28.24 7.40 -8.21
CA LEU A 254 28.92 7.88 -6.99
C LEU A 254 30.44 8.00 -7.21
N THR A 255 31.04 7.04 -7.91
CA THR A 255 32.48 7.07 -8.20
C THR A 255 32.86 8.21 -9.15
N ARG A 256 32.04 8.50 -10.16
CA ARG A 256 32.21 9.70 -11.01
C ARG A 256 32.04 11.02 -10.25
N ARG A 257 31.35 10.97 -9.14
CA ARG A 257 31.12 12.10 -8.25
C ARG A 257 32.37 12.63 -7.61
N ASN A 258 33.32 11.76 -7.30
CA ASN A 258 34.57 12.13 -6.65
C ASN A 258 35.62 12.73 -7.61
N ILE A 259 35.36 12.74 -8.93
CA ILE A 259 36.34 13.07 -9.96
C ILE A 259 36.03 14.36 -10.72
N THR A 260 34.77 14.82 -10.81
CA THR A 260 34.44 15.98 -11.63
C THR A 260 33.34 16.85 -11.04
N SER A 261 33.74 18.03 -10.61
CA SER A 261 32.93 19.23 -10.27
C SER A 261 31.79 19.08 -9.26
N THR A 262 31.90 19.89 -8.25
CA THR A 262 31.05 20.05 -7.07
C THR A 262 29.60 20.43 -7.36
N ASP A 263 29.28 21.03 -8.48
CA ASP A 263 28.01 21.73 -8.70
C ASP A 263 26.81 20.90 -9.23
N LYS A 264 27.04 19.66 -9.70
CA LYS A 264 25.97 18.80 -10.26
C LYS A 264 25.61 17.58 -9.42
N VAL A 265 26.23 17.44 -8.29
CA VAL A 265 26.27 16.19 -7.53
C VAL A 265 25.35 16.21 -6.31
N GLU A 266 25.12 17.36 -5.71
CA GLU A 266 24.30 17.51 -4.51
C GLU A 266 22.83 17.17 -4.71
N ASP A 267 22.36 17.13 -5.96
CA ASP A 267 20.96 16.87 -6.32
C ASP A 267 20.58 15.39 -6.52
N LEU A 268 21.52 14.46 -6.37
CA LEU A 268 21.27 13.03 -6.57
C LEU A 268 21.02 12.32 -5.24
N GLN A 269 19.86 12.52 -4.65
CA GLN A 269 19.42 11.69 -3.53
C GLN A 269 18.63 10.47 -4.05
N GLY A 270 19.11 9.27 -3.75
CA GLY A 270 18.34 8.04 -3.86
C GLY A 270 17.41 7.89 -2.65
N LEU A 271 16.39 7.04 -2.79
CA LEU A 271 15.52 6.70 -1.65
C LEU A 271 16.18 5.69 -0.70
N ASP A 272 17.23 4.98 -1.14
CA ASP A 272 17.86 3.86 -0.43
C ASP A 272 16.84 2.80 0.04
N THR A 273 15.90 2.53 -0.86
CA THR A 273 14.78 1.63 -0.63
C THR A 273 14.86 0.42 -1.53
N THR A 274 14.53 -0.75 -0.98
CA THR A 274 14.60 -2.03 -1.69
C THR A 274 13.31 -2.81 -1.58
N ILE A 275 13.02 -3.56 -2.66
CA ILE A 275 11.97 -4.58 -2.70
C ILE A 275 12.65 -5.91 -3.04
N ASP A 276 12.46 -6.92 -2.23
CA ASP A 276 13.00 -8.26 -2.48
C ASP A 276 11.96 -9.36 -2.17
N TRP A 277 12.33 -10.59 -2.45
CA TRP A 277 11.58 -11.78 -2.09
C TRP A 277 12.52 -12.80 -1.44
N LYS A 278 11.97 -13.67 -0.58
CA LYS A 278 12.72 -14.75 0.03
C LYS A 278 12.03 -16.11 -0.12
N ASN A 279 12.83 -17.17 0.02
CA ASN A 279 12.30 -18.51 0.12
C ASN A 279 11.40 -18.63 1.35
N THR A 280 10.36 -19.43 1.22
CA THR A 280 9.40 -19.70 2.27
C THR A 280 10.06 -20.53 3.36
N GLY A 281 9.98 -20.07 4.60
CA GLY A 281 10.54 -20.74 5.76
C GLY A 281 10.16 -20.01 7.05
N ASP A 282 10.22 -20.72 8.17
CA ASP A 282 9.83 -20.18 9.48
C ASP A 282 10.65 -18.95 9.87
N ASN A 283 11.93 -18.90 9.48
CA ASN A 283 12.86 -17.80 9.80
C ASN A 283 13.09 -16.83 8.62
N SER A 284 12.26 -16.87 7.57
CA SER A 284 12.38 -15.92 6.46
C SER A 284 12.20 -14.50 6.97
N TYR A 285 13.10 -13.58 6.59
CA TYR A 285 13.17 -12.19 7.05
C TYR A 285 13.53 -12.01 8.53
N ASP A 286 14.01 -13.02 9.24
CA ASP A 286 14.49 -12.83 10.61
C ASP A 286 15.65 -11.79 10.66
N GLY A 287 15.64 -10.94 11.68
CA GLY A 287 16.65 -9.88 11.88
C GLY A 287 16.51 -8.66 10.96
N GLU A 288 15.56 -8.64 10.05
CA GLU A 288 15.38 -7.51 9.12
C GLU A 288 14.40 -6.46 9.64
N LYS A 289 14.43 -5.25 9.05
CA LYS A 289 13.45 -4.19 9.30
C LYS A 289 12.63 -3.98 8.04
N LEU A 290 11.34 -4.26 8.11
CA LEU A 290 10.46 -4.14 6.96
C LEU A 290 9.44 -3.01 7.16
N LYS A 291 9.17 -2.26 6.08
CA LYS A 291 8.06 -1.29 6.02
C LYS A 291 6.77 -1.94 5.56
N LEU A 292 6.86 -2.88 4.64
CA LEU A 292 5.75 -3.73 4.26
C LEU A 292 6.25 -5.16 4.03
N LEU A 293 5.55 -6.12 4.61
CA LEU A 293 5.70 -7.53 4.31
C LEU A 293 4.44 -8.04 3.64
N VAL A 294 4.58 -8.62 2.48
CA VAL A 294 3.48 -9.30 1.79
C VAL A 294 3.61 -10.80 1.99
N HIS A 295 2.53 -11.40 2.51
CA HIS A 295 2.34 -12.84 2.53
C HIS A 295 1.24 -13.22 1.54
N ASP A 296 1.60 -13.72 0.37
CA ASP A 296 0.63 -14.29 -0.56
C ASP A 296 0.46 -15.79 -0.34
N GLU A 297 -0.75 -16.29 -0.50
CA GLU A 297 -1.13 -17.70 -0.35
C GLU A 297 -0.76 -18.32 1.03
N SER A 298 -0.92 -17.54 2.11
CA SER A 298 -0.52 -17.88 3.47
C SER A 298 -1.17 -19.15 4.02
N GLY A 299 -2.37 -19.53 3.56
CA GLY A 299 -3.06 -20.77 3.93
C GLY A 299 -2.58 -22.00 3.18
N LYS A 300 -1.56 -21.87 2.33
CA LYS A 300 -1.00 -22.97 1.52
C LYS A 300 0.44 -23.30 1.87
N TRP A 301 0.88 -22.89 3.03
CA TRP A 301 2.19 -23.28 3.53
C TRP A 301 2.15 -24.73 4.01
N GLU A 302 2.98 -25.57 3.41
CA GLU A 302 3.06 -27.00 3.72
C GLU A 302 4.25 -27.29 4.62
N LYS A 303 4.12 -28.34 5.43
CA LYS A 303 5.21 -28.82 6.30
C LYS A 303 6.50 -29.05 5.50
N PRO A 304 7.68 -28.78 6.09
CA PRO A 304 7.88 -28.44 7.51
C PRO A 304 7.59 -26.98 7.86
N ASN A 305 7.33 -26.08 6.89
CA ASN A 305 7.12 -24.65 7.11
C ASN A 305 5.76 -24.38 7.78
N ASN A 306 5.73 -23.41 8.68
CA ASN A 306 4.54 -23.07 9.44
C ASN A 306 4.32 -21.54 9.44
N ILE A 307 3.18 -21.10 8.91
CA ILE A 307 2.84 -19.66 8.84
C ILE A 307 2.73 -19.01 10.24
N LEU A 308 2.30 -19.73 11.26
CA LEU A 308 2.25 -19.21 12.62
C LEU A 308 3.63 -18.94 13.20
N ASN A 309 4.58 -19.86 12.95
CA ASN A 309 5.97 -19.70 13.38
C ASN A 309 6.60 -18.52 12.64
N ASN A 310 6.48 -18.47 11.31
CA ASN A 310 6.99 -17.35 10.54
C ASN A 310 6.36 -16.02 10.97
N TRP A 311 5.06 -15.98 11.25
CA TRP A 311 4.41 -14.75 11.72
C TRP A 311 4.97 -14.27 13.06
N ARG A 312 5.29 -15.18 13.98
CA ARG A 312 5.95 -14.81 15.24
C ARG A 312 7.29 -14.12 15.01
N VAL A 313 8.08 -14.62 14.06
CA VAL A 313 9.37 -14.05 13.66
C VAL A 313 9.16 -12.73 12.92
N THR A 314 8.42 -12.74 11.83
CA THR A 314 8.26 -11.58 10.94
C THR A 314 7.50 -10.41 11.57
N LYS A 315 6.64 -10.66 12.53
CA LYS A 315 5.99 -9.61 13.32
C LYS A 315 7.01 -8.71 14.04
N THR A 316 8.16 -9.26 14.43
CA THR A 316 9.23 -8.50 15.08
C THR A 316 9.95 -7.57 14.12
N THR A 317 10.02 -7.92 12.83
CA THR A 317 10.67 -7.10 11.79
C THR A 317 9.88 -5.82 11.47
N LEU A 318 8.59 -5.79 11.84
CA LEU A 318 7.67 -4.67 11.60
C LEU A 318 7.65 -3.67 12.77
N ARG A 319 8.51 -3.82 13.77
CA ARG A 319 8.57 -2.93 14.94
C ARG A 319 9.99 -2.50 15.27
N LEU A 320 10.09 -1.38 15.95
CA LEU A 320 11.31 -0.89 16.57
C LEU A 320 11.01 -0.63 18.05
N GLY A 321 11.50 -1.49 18.92
CA GLY A 321 11.09 -1.50 20.32
C GLY A 321 9.58 -1.75 20.45
N SER A 322 8.88 -0.87 21.13
CA SER A 322 7.41 -0.91 21.27
C SER A 322 6.63 -0.33 20.09
N ARG A 323 7.30 0.40 19.19
CA ARG A 323 6.66 1.12 18.08
C ARG A 323 6.54 0.23 16.85
N ILE A 324 5.36 0.12 16.27
CA ILE A 324 5.12 -0.50 14.97
C ILE A 324 5.58 0.47 13.88
N ILE A 325 6.53 0.05 13.05
CA ILE A 325 7.15 0.85 11.98
C ILE A 325 6.80 0.35 10.59
N GLY A 326 6.32 -0.87 10.48
CA GLY A 326 5.93 -1.52 9.23
C GLY A 326 4.58 -2.20 9.34
N LYS A 327 4.09 -2.69 8.21
CA LYS A 327 2.80 -3.37 8.09
C LYS A 327 2.94 -4.71 7.36
N CYS A 328 1.97 -5.59 7.58
CA CYS A 328 1.84 -6.85 6.84
C CYS A 328 0.53 -6.86 6.06
N MET A 329 0.62 -7.23 4.79
CA MET A 329 -0.53 -7.53 3.96
C MET A 329 -0.54 -9.04 3.69
N MET A 330 -1.34 -9.75 4.46
CA MET A 330 -1.44 -11.21 4.39
C MET A 330 -2.72 -11.62 3.70
N GLY A 331 -2.64 -12.52 2.73
CA GLY A 331 -3.83 -12.98 2.03
C GLY A 331 -3.73 -14.41 1.54
N SER A 332 -4.85 -15.14 1.61
CA SER A 332 -4.96 -16.49 1.07
C SER A 332 -6.39 -16.87 0.71
N THR A 333 -6.52 -17.82 -0.19
CA THR A 333 -7.73 -18.62 -0.32
C THR A 333 -7.77 -19.66 0.79
N SER A 334 -8.95 -20.20 1.08
CA SER A 334 -9.07 -21.41 1.92
C SER A 334 -8.26 -22.58 1.34
N ASN A 335 -7.77 -23.43 2.22
CA ASN A 335 -7.07 -24.67 1.87
C ASN A 335 -7.51 -25.80 2.80
N ALA A 336 -7.18 -27.03 2.43
CA ALA A 336 -7.37 -28.20 3.30
C ALA A 336 -6.66 -28.00 4.64
N LEU A 337 -7.29 -28.42 5.74
CA LEU A 337 -6.81 -28.11 7.09
C LEU A 337 -5.45 -28.75 7.39
N ASP A 338 -5.21 -29.93 6.83
CA ASP A 338 -3.96 -30.69 6.94
C ASP A 338 -2.81 -30.15 6.06
N LYS A 339 -3.13 -29.25 5.12
CA LYS A 339 -2.19 -28.63 4.16
C LYS A 339 -1.99 -27.14 4.41
N GLY A 340 -1.79 -26.73 5.67
CA GLY A 340 -1.57 -25.34 6.07
C GLY A 340 -2.85 -24.52 6.28
N GLY A 341 -4.02 -25.07 5.96
CA GLY A 341 -5.30 -24.38 6.15
C GLY A 341 -5.66 -24.16 7.62
N ASN A 342 -5.26 -25.06 8.51
CA ASN A 342 -5.56 -24.97 9.94
C ASN A 342 -4.80 -23.81 10.61
N GLU A 343 -3.53 -23.67 10.32
CA GLU A 343 -2.66 -22.60 10.83
C GLU A 343 -3.15 -21.24 10.36
N PHE A 344 -3.50 -21.11 9.10
CA PHE A 344 -4.06 -19.88 8.56
C PHE A 344 -5.46 -19.57 9.14
N LYS A 345 -6.32 -20.58 9.30
CA LYS A 345 -7.63 -20.42 9.97
C LYS A 345 -7.47 -19.87 11.39
N LYS A 346 -6.50 -20.39 12.15
CA LYS A 346 -6.18 -19.89 13.48
C LYS A 346 -5.75 -18.43 13.43
N LEU A 347 -4.79 -18.11 12.56
CA LEU A 347 -4.30 -16.75 12.40
C LEU A 347 -5.42 -15.78 11.98
N PHE A 348 -6.29 -16.18 11.06
CA PHE A 348 -7.43 -15.40 10.64
C PHE A 348 -8.42 -15.13 11.79
N LYS A 349 -8.75 -16.15 12.59
CA LYS A 349 -9.58 -15.99 13.78
C LYS A 349 -8.96 -15.11 14.86
N ASP A 350 -7.63 -15.19 15.03
CA ASP A 350 -6.86 -14.38 15.95
C ASP A 350 -6.72 -12.92 15.47
N SER A 351 -7.11 -12.63 14.23
CA SER A 351 -7.14 -11.29 13.61
C SER A 351 -8.52 -10.64 13.67
N ASP A 352 -9.45 -11.20 14.43
CA ASP A 352 -10.81 -10.69 14.55
C ASP A 352 -10.81 -9.33 15.25
N VAL A 353 -11.19 -8.30 14.53
CA VAL A 353 -11.23 -6.91 15.00
C VAL A 353 -12.22 -6.68 16.13
N THR A 354 -13.15 -7.58 16.36
CA THR A 354 -14.12 -7.51 17.48
C THR A 354 -13.56 -8.09 18.77
N LYS A 355 -12.37 -8.74 18.73
CA LYS A 355 -11.74 -9.40 19.87
C LYS A 355 -10.36 -8.81 20.16
N ARG A 356 -10.33 -7.73 20.91
CA ARG A 356 -9.11 -7.00 21.17
C ARG A 356 -8.75 -6.92 22.63
N ASN A 357 -7.45 -6.87 22.89
CA ASN A 357 -6.93 -6.66 24.23
C ASN A 357 -7.03 -5.19 24.67
N ARG A 358 -6.63 -4.90 25.90
CA ARG A 358 -6.62 -3.55 26.48
C ARG A 358 -5.78 -2.55 25.68
N ASN A 359 -4.79 -3.02 24.95
CA ASN A 359 -3.95 -2.16 24.08
C ASN A 359 -4.58 -1.93 22.71
N GLY A 360 -5.78 -2.42 22.47
CA GLY A 360 -6.48 -2.30 21.19
C GLY A 360 -5.89 -3.15 20.07
N GLN A 361 -5.24 -4.26 20.39
CA GLN A 361 -4.68 -5.20 19.43
C GLN A 361 -5.46 -6.50 19.39
N THR A 362 -5.61 -7.10 18.22
CA THR A 362 -6.05 -8.50 18.05
C THR A 362 -5.01 -9.47 18.62
N SER A 363 -5.36 -10.73 18.83
CA SER A 363 -4.41 -11.76 19.30
C SER A 363 -3.24 -11.96 18.35
N SER A 364 -3.45 -11.91 17.04
CA SER A 364 -2.39 -11.96 16.03
C SER A 364 -1.61 -10.64 15.92
N GLY A 365 -2.29 -9.52 16.16
CA GLY A 365 -1.83 -8.15 15.90
C GLY A 365 -2.19 -7.64 14.50
N LEU A 366 -2.70 -8.50 13.61
CA LEU A 366 -3.17 -8.15 12.27
C LEU A 366 -4.58 -7.57 12.30
#